data_de7133c1f8ca68ea356ed3be3142f2ab
#
_entry.id   de7133c1f8ca68ea356ed3be3142f2ab
#
_cell.length_a   1.000
_cell.length_b   1.000
_cell.length_c   1.000
_cell.angle_alpha   90.00
_cell.angle_beta   90.00
_cell.angle_gamma   90.00
#
_symmetry.space_group_name_H-M   'P 1'
#
loop_
_entity.id
_entity.type
_entity.pdbx_description
1 polymer ?
#
loop_
_entity_poly.entity_id
_entity_poly.type
_entity_poly.pdbx_seq_one_letter_code
_entity_poly.pdbx_strand_id
1 'polypeptide(L)'
;MGIGYSSLSLNTPSSSFVTTDTILKAQSKSNLKPDFSIFNTHLQKVAFPIKQESPITCSTPKILPLKCGRLRGMDTQKGLAAKPVIDLHGIDEKLIQKMVYDALVWSSLHGLVVGDRNVQRSGKVPGVGMVHAPFALLPMSFPERNWKQACELAPILNELVDRVSLDGKFLQESLARTKKVDAFTSRLLDIHSKMVEMNKKEEICLGLHRSDYMLDEQTKLLLQIELNTISSSFPGLGSLVSELHRSLLNDYGNDLGLDSERIPGNAAVSQFAEALAKAWAEYNNDSAVVMVVVQSEERNMYDQHWLCALLKEKHNVKTIRKTLAEIDKEGELLKDGTLLVDGKAVAVVYFRAGYAPTDYPSESEWNARLLMEQSSAIKCPSISYHLAGTKKIQQELAKPNVLERFLENKEDIAKVRECFAGLWSLDDSEIIRKAIEQPELFVIKPQREGGGNNIYGDDVRETLLRLQKEGSEEDAAYILMQRIFPTVSLTYLMRDGIYRKDHAISELGIYSAYLRNKEKVILNNQCGYLMRTKLSSSNEGGVAAGFAVLDSIYLT
;
A
#
# COMPACT_ATOMS: atom_id res chain seq x y z
N MET A 1 -50.15 -46.60 23.61
CA MET A 1 -49.91 -46.77 25.05
C MET A 1 -48.68 -45.91 25.35
N GLY A 2 -48.76 -44.72 25.89
CA GLY A 2 -49.28 -44.25 27.17
C GLY A 2 -48.08 -43.67 27.88
N ILE A 3 -47.84 -42.37 27.76
CA ILE A 3 -47.99 -41.24 28.71
C ILE A 3 -46.98 -41.31 29.87
N GLY A 4 -46.25 -40.26 30.05
CA GLY A 4 -45.52 -39.91 31.25
C GLY A 4 -44.86 -38.53 31.18
N TYR A 5 -45.63 -37.47 31.39
CA TYR A 5 -45.17 -36.10 31.71
C TYR A 5 -44.69 -36.05 33.17
N SER A 6 -43.54 -35.51 33.45
CA SER A 6 -43.23 -34.96 34.75
C SER A 6 -42.61 -33.56 34.61
N SER A 7 -43.37 -32.61 35.12
CA SER A 7 -43.05 -31.21 35.32
C SER A 7 -41.98 -31.03 36.38
N LEU A 8 -40.96 -30.22 36.14
CA LEU A 8 -40.11 -29.65 37.17
C LEU A 8 -40.07 -28.12 37.03
N SER A 9 -40.44 -27.51 38.11
CA SER A 9 -40.67 -26.09 38.36
C SER A 9 -39.41 -25.24 38.25
N LEU A 10 -39.57 -24.09 37.60
CA LEU A 10 -38.65 -22.96 37.58
C LEU A 10 -38.66 -22.21 38.90
N ASN A 11 -37.52 -22.08 39.56
CA ASN A 11 -37.28 -21.06 40.59
C ASN A 11 -36.42 -19.94 39.97
N THR A 12 -36.99 -18.76 39.87
CA THR A 12 -36.30 -17.49 39.57
C THR A 12 -35.91 -16.80 40.87
N PRO A 13 -34.70 -16.24 41.01
CA PRO A 13 -34.45 -15.19 41.98
C PRO A 13 -34.62 -13.81 41.36
N SER A 14 -35.42 -13.00 42.02
CA SER A 14 -35.68 -11.59 41.79
C SER A 14 -34.42 -10.75 41.99
N SER A 15 -34.10 -9.91 41.01
CA SER A 15 -33.12 -8.81 41.12
C SER A 15 -33.85 -7.52 41.52
N SER A 16 -33.53 -6.99 42.68
CA SER A 16 -33.95 -5.69 43.15
C SER A 16 -33.19 -4.56 42.45
N PHE A 17 -33.95 -3.64 41.87
CA PHE A 17 -33.45 -2.31 41.44
C PHE A 17 -33.11 -1.47 42.68
N VAL A 18 -31.88 -0.92 42.71
CA VAL A 18 -31.51 0.15 43.65
C VAL A 18 -31.43 1.44 42.82
N THR A 19 -32.33 2.35 43.12
CA THR A 19 -32.34 3.74 42.68
C THR A 19 -31.27 4.53 43.42
N THR A 20 -30.40 5.19 42.68
CA THR A 20 -29.45 6.17 43.18
C THR A 20 -30.12 7.54 43.28
N ASP A 21 -30.42 7.94 44.50
CA ASP A 21 -30.51 9.33 44.91
C ASP A 21 -29.88 9.47 46.31
N THR A 22 -29.16 10.60 46.48
CA THR A 22 -28.54 11.05 47.72
C THR A 22 -27.08 10.64 47.92
N ILE A 23 -26.17 11.57 47.54
CA ILE A 23 -25.11 12.13 48.40
C ILE A 23 -24.62 13.45 47.77
N LEU A 24 -25.21 14.54 48.24
CA LEU A 24 -24.61 15.86 48.27
C LEU A 24 -24.31 16.18 49.73
N LYS A 25 -23.05 16.38 50.07
CA LYS A 25 -22.45 17.23 51.09
C LYS A 25 -21.28 16.54 51.81
N ALA A 26 -20.10 16.91 51.41
CA ALA A 26 -19.02 17.24 52.35
C ALA A 26 -18.03 18.15 51.61
N GLN A 27 -18.02 19.41 52.03
CA GLN A 27 -16.99 20.41 51.72
C GLN A 27 -15.71 20.10 52.51
N SER A 28 -14.50 20.20 51.94
CA SER A 28 -13.67 21.38 52.18
C SER A 28 -12.22 21.16 51.76
N LYS A 29 -11.72 22.20 51.02
CA LYS A 29 -10.36 22.73 51.04
C LYS A 29 -9.19 21.83 50.63
N SER A 30 -8.76 22.00 49.37
CA SER A 30 -7.38 22.39 49.10
C SER A 30 -7.31 23.06 47.72
N ASN A 31 -6.87 24.30 47.72
CA ASN A 31 -6.53 25.12 46.53
C ASN A 31 -5.32 24.51 45.81
N LEU A 32 -5.48 24.08 44.58
CA LEU A 32 -4.43 24.09 43.55
C LEU A 32 -5.13 24.22 42.20
N LYS A 33 -5.08 25.42 41.64
CA LYS A 33 -5.44 25.66 40.23
C LYS A 33 -4.35 25.06 39.36
N PRO A 34 -4.66 24.30 38.33
CA PRO A 34 -3.71 24.04 37.25
C PRO A 34 -3.63 25.28 36.38
N ASP A 35 -2.43 25.78 36.23
CA ASP A 35 -2.04 26.91 35.39
C ASP A 35 -2.14 26.48 33.90
N PHE A 36 -3.19 26.97 33.22
CA PHE A 36 -3.41 26.80 31.77
C PHE A 36 -2.79 27.98 30.99
N SER A 37 -1.53 28.31 31.24
CA SER A 37 -0.86 29.41 30.57
C SER A 37 0.40 29.06 29.79
N ILE A 38 0.50 27.88 29.20
CA ILE A 38 1.55 27.58 28.21
C ILE A 38 0.93 26.77 27.06
N PHE A 39 0.16 27.42 26.18
CA PHE A 39 -0.12 27.01 24.80
C PHE A 39 -1.02 28.07 24.11
N ASN A 40 -0.59 29.34 24.13
CA ASN A 40 -1.24 30.34 23.30
C ASN A 40 -0.29 31.47 22.94
N THR A 41 0.77 31.17 22.20
CA THR A 41 1.54 32.17 21.47
C THR A 41 2.08 31.49 20.22
N HIS A 42 1.44 31.74 19.09
CA HIS A 42 1.94 32.02 17.75
C HIS A 42 0.86 31.71 16.68
N LEU A 43 -0.18 32.55 16.71
CA LEU A 43 -0.98 32.80 15.51
C LEU A 43 -0.98 34.32 15.31
N GLN A 44 0.13 34.89 14.90
CA GLN A 44 0.15 36.21 14.30
C GLN A 44 -0.29 36.10 12.84
N LYS A 45 -1.41 36.76 12.56
CA LYS A 45 -1.90 37.06 11.22
C LYS A 45 -0.84 37.87 10.48
N VAL A 46 -0.16 37.28 9.51
CA VAL A 46 0.60 38.05 8.52
C VAL A 46 -0.33 38.22 7.31
N ALA A 47 -0.93 39.38 7.21
CA ALA A 47 -1.58 39.85 6.00
C ALA A 47 -0.49 40.37 5.06
N PHE A 48 -0.27 39.69 3.93
CA PHE A 48 0.55 40.21 2.85
C PHE A 48 -0.31 41.00 1.86
N PRO A 49 0.13 42.15 1.40
CA PRO A 49 -0.59 42.93 0.40
C PRO A 49 -0.48 42.28 -0.98
N ILE A 50 -1.62 42.13 -1.63
CA ILE A 50 -1.73 41.70 -3.02
C ILE A 50 -1.13 42.79 -3.91
N LYS A 51 0.05 42.55 -4.46
CA LYS A 51 0.54 43.31 -5.61
C LYS A 51 0.10 42.56 -6.88
N GLN A 52 -0.69 43.24 -7.69
CA GLN A 52 -0.95 42.83 -9.08
C GLN A 52 0.38 42.89 -9.84
N GLU A 53 0.88 41.79 -10.27
CA GLU A 53 1.94 41.69 -11.27
C GLU A 53 1.40 41.13 -12.58
N SER A 54 1.81 41.82 -13.64
CA SER A 54 1.51 41.55 -15.06
C SER A 54 1.93 40.13 -15.51
N PRO A 55 1.39 39.60 -16.62
CA PRO A 55 1.58 38.23 -17.05
C PRO A 55 3.03 37.95 -17.44
N ILE A 56 3.68 37.11 -16.66
CA ILE A 56 5.00 36.57 -16.99
C ILE A 56 4.79 35.51 -18.09
N THR A 57 5.34 35.78 -19.26
CA THR A 57 5.46 34.80 -20.35
C THR A 57 6.35 33.66 -19.85
N CYS A 58 5.75 32.50 -19.67
CA CYS A 58 6.43 31.27 -19.30
C CYS A 58 7.29 30.79 -20.47
N SER A 59 8.59 31.03 -20.41
CA SER A 59 9.57 30.38 -21.26
C SER A 59 9.83 28.98 -20.70
N THR A 60 9.40 27.95 -21.44
CA THR A 60 9.66 26.55 -21.14
C THR A 60 11.15 26.26 -20.94
N PRO A 61 11.59 25.64 -19.84
CA PRO A 61 12.97 25.19 -19.70
C PRO A 61 13.21 24.02 -20.68
N LYS A 62 14.21 24.15 -21.51
CA LYS A 62 14.71 23.06 -22.36
C LYS A 62 15.38 22.01 -21.46
N ILE A 63 14.69 20.89 -21.25
CA ILE A 63 15.28 19.71 -20.63
C ILE A 63 16.19 19.04 -21.67
N LEU A 64 17.49 18.96 -21.33
CA LEU A 64 18.43 18.18 -22.13
C LEU A 64 18.12 16.68 -21.94
N PRO A 65 18.00 15.89 -23.02
CA PRO A 65 17.72 14.47 -22.89
C PRO A 65 18.93 13.76 -22.28
N LEU A 66 18.71 13.07 -21.18
CA LEU A 66 19.62 12.05 -20.66
C LEU A 66 19.82 11.02 -21.78
N LYS A 67 21.07 10.82 -22.22
CA LYS A 67 21.41 9.90 -23.29
C LYS A 67 21.08 8.46 -22.87
N CYS A 68 19.89 8.01 -23.21
CA CYS A 68 19.61 6.60 -23.38
C CYS A 68 19.96 6.24 -24.83
N GLY A 69 20.60 5.09 -25.05
CA GLY A 69 21.21 4.72 -26.31
C GLY A 69 20.28 4.86 -27.51
N ARG A 70 20.82 5.33 -28.62
CA ARG A 70 20.13 5.50 -29.90
C ARG A 70 19.42 4.23 -30.34
N LEU A 71 18.10 4.28 -30.39
CA LEU A 71 17.29 3.44 -31.25
C LEU A 71 16.97 4.24 -32.55
N ARG A 72 17.30 3.64 -33.69
CA ARG A 72 17.02 4.19 -35.02
C ARG A 72 15.52 4.10 -35.31
N GLY A 73 14.99 5.21 -35.80
CA GLY A 73 13.92 5.38 -36.77
C GLY A 73 12.69 4.48 -36.62
N MET A 74 11.64 5.04 -36.05
CA MET A 74 10.27 4.66 -36.39
C MET A 74 9.51 5.92 -36.79
N ASP A 75 8.79 5.81 -37.91
CA ASP A 75 8.03 6.85 -38.56
C ASP A 75 7.11 7.63 -37.63
N THR A 76 7.19 8.94 -37.71
CA THR A 76 6.25 9.86 -37.08
C THR A 76 4.88 9.78 -37.74
N GLN A 77 4.02 8.87 -37.27
CA GLN A 77 2.59 9.08 -37.39
C GLN A 77 2.19 10.22 -36.46
N LYS A 78 1.66 11.30 -37.02
CA LYS A 78 1.03 12.40 -36.30
C LYS A 78 -0.08 11.82 -35.41
N GLY A 79 0.22 11.61 -34.11
CA GLY A 79 -0.77 11.24 -33.13
C GLY A 79 -1.76 12.39 -32.97
N LEU A 80 -3.03 12.15 -33.26
CA LEU A 80 -4.12 12.97 -32.75
C LEU A 80 -3.99 13.00 -31.25
N ALA A 81 -3.88 14.20 -30.67
CA ALA A 81 -3.99 14.39 -29.24
C ALA A 81 -5.33 13.80 -28.80
N ALA A 82 -5.30 12.76 -27.99
CA ALA A 82 -6.51 12.16 -27.44
C ALA A 82 -7.25 13.27 -26.67
N LYS A 83 -8.48 13.57 -27.06
CA LYS A 83 -9.35 14.47 -26.27
C LYS A 83 -9.51 13.86 -24.89
N PRO A 84 -9.49 14.67 -23.80
CA PRO A 84 -9.85 14.16 -22.50
C PRO A 84 -11.24 13.53 -22.61
N VAL A 85 -11.35 12.24 -22.29
CA VAL A 85 -12.58 11.46 -22.52
C VAL A 85 -13.68 11.90 -21.56
N ILE A 86 -13.34 12.49 -20.42
CA ILE A 86 -14.28 12.95 -19.40
C ILE A 86 -14.15 14.47 -19.29
N ASP A 87 -15.11 15.19 -19.88
CA ASP A 87 -15.23 16.62 -19.65
C ASP A 87 -16.08 16.91 -18.40
N LEU A 88 -15.40 17.11 -17.29
CA LEU A 88 -16.04 17.45 -16.01
C LEU A 88 -16.43 18.93 -15.87
N HIS A 89 -16.13 19.78 -16.86
CA HIS A 89 -16.42 21.22 -16.76
C HIS A 89 -17.89 21.57 -16.93
N GLY A 90 -18.64 20.75 -17.67
CA GLY A 90 -20.03 21.00 -18.03
C GLY A 90 -21.08 20.14 -17.33
N ILE A 91 -20.72 19.32 -16.35
CA ILE A 91 -21.69 18.44 -15.68
C ILE A 91 -22.63 19.26 -14.79
N ASP A 92 -23.95 19.03 -14.93
CA ASP A 92 -24.97 19.68 -14.11
C ASP A 92 -24.77 19.37 -12.62
N GLU A 93 -24.79 20.39 -11.79
CA GLU A 93 -24.62 20.27 -10.34
C GLU A 93 -25.66 19.35 -9.68
N LYS A 94 -26.91 19.35 -10.17
CA LYS A 94 -27.95 18.47 -9.65
C LYS A 94 -27.66 17.01 -9.95
N LEU A 95 -27.06 16.73 -11.11
CA LEU A 95 -26.62 15.38 -11.47
C LEU A 95 -25.49 14.92 -10.54
N ILE A 96 -24.50 15.80 -10.27
CA ILE A 96 -23.42 15.50 -9.33
C ILE A 96 -23.97 15.20 -7.93
N GLN A 97 -24.88 16.02 -7.41
CA GLN A 97 -25.48 15.81 -6.09
C GLN A 97 -26.24 14.48 -6.01
N LYS A 98 -26.94 14.09 -7.06
CA LYS A 98 -27.63 12.80 -7.14
C LYS A 98 -26.65 11.64 -7.14
N MET A 99 -25.61 11.71 -7.97
CA MET A 99 -24.53 10.70 -8.01
C MET A 99 -23.83 10.57 -6.66
N VAL A 100 -23.53 11.69 -5.98
CA VAL A 100 -22.94 11.70 -4.65
C VAL A 100 -23.82 10.96 -3.64
N TYR A 101 -25.11 11.25 -3.63
CA TYR A 101 -26.06 10.56 -2.74
C TYR A 101 -26.06 9.05 -2.99
N ASP A 102 -26.20 8.63 -4.26
CA ASP A 102 -26.27 7.23 -4.63
C ASP A 102 -24.93 6.50 -4.36
N ALA A 103 -23.80 7.16 -4.59
CA ALA A 103 -22.47 6.61 -4.25
C ALA A 103 -22.30 6.38 -2.74
N LEU A 104 -22.77 7.30 -1.90
CA LEU A 104 -22.71 7.15 -0.44
C LEU A 104 -23.63 6.02 0.05
N VAL A 105 -24.84 5.91 -0.50
CA VAL A 105 -25.76 4.79 -0.22
C VAL A 105 -25.13 3.47 -0.65
N TRP A 106 -24.61 3.40 -1.88
CA TRP A 106 -23.96 2.21 -2.40
C TRP A 106 -22.76 1.78 -1.52
N SER A 107 -21.91 2.72 -1.14
CA SER A 107 -20.75 2.48 -0.28
C SER A 107 -21.13 1.82 1.05
N SER A 108 -22.20 2.30 1.67
CA SER A 108 -22.71 1.76 2.93
C SER A 108 -23.30 0.35 2.77
N LEU A 109 -24.06 0.12 1.70
CA LEU A 109 -24.67 -1.18 1.42
C LEU A 109 -23.66 -2.27 1.08
N HIS A 110 -22.53 -1.92 0.44
CA HIS A 110 -21.53 -2.86 -0.04
C HIS A 110 -20.28 -2.94 0.85
N GLY A 111 -20.25 -2.23 1.99
CA GLY A 111 -19.14 -2.28 2.93
C GLY A 111 -17.85 -1.61 2.41
N LEU A 112 -17.99 -0.59 1.56
CA LEU A 112 -16.89 0.30 1.17
C LEU A 112 -16.63 1.29 2.30
N VAL A 113 -16.12 0.80 3.44
CA VAL A 113 -16.01 1.56 4.70
C VAL A 113 -14.63 1.40 5.34
N VAL A 114 -14.26 2.40 6.11
CA VAL A 114 -13.04 2.44 6.94
C VAL A 114 -13.39 3.00 8.32
N GLY A 115 -12.51 2.81 9.30
CA GLY A 115 -12.66 3.42 10.63
C GLY A 115 -12.41 4.92 10.59
N ASP A 116 -13.32 5.70 11.17
CA ASP A 116 -13.16 7.14 11.35
C ASP A 116 -12.01 7.43 12.34
N ARG A 117 -11.09 8.31 11.96
CA ARG A 117 -9.96 8.73 12.78
C ARG A 117 -10.38 9.48 14.05
N ASN A 118 -11.55 10.13 14.02
CA ASN A 118 -12.09 10.89 15.13
C ASN A 118 -12.81 10.02 16.16
N VAL A 119 -13.05 8.74 15.86
CA VAL A 119 -13.70 7.78 16.76
C VAL A 119 -12.66 6.82 17.33
N GLN A 120 -12.39 6.93 18.63
CA GLN A 120 -11.31 6.22 19.32
C GLN A 120 -11.35 4.68 19.13
N ARG A 121 -12.54 4.08 19.00
CA ARG A 121 -12.70 2.62 18.91
C ARG A 121 -12.81 2.09 17.48
N SER A 122 -12.78 2.95 16.49
CA SER A 122 -13.02 2.58 15.09
C SER A 122 -11.95 1.64 14.51
N GLY A 123 -10.74 1.65 15.03
CA GLY A 123 -9.67 0.74 14.64
C GLY A 123 -9.61 -0.57 15.44
N LYS A 124 -10.47 -0.73 16.48
CA LYS A 124 -10.45 -1.88 17.40
C LYS A 124 -11.71 -2.72 17.33
N VAL A 125 -12.86 -2.08 17.13
CA VAL A 125 -14.17 -2.74 17.20
C VAL A 125 -14.90 -2.64 15.88
N PRO A 126 -15.09 -3.75 15.16
CA PRO A 126 -15.84 -3.76 13.91
C PRO A 126 -17.24 -3.13 14.07
N GLY A 127 -17.67 -2.33 13.09
CA GLY A 127 -18.97 -1.65 13.11
C GLY A 127 -19.03 -0.37 13.94
N VAL A 128 -18.02 -0.06 14.75
CA VAL A 128 -18.00 1.16 15.57
C VAL A 128 -17.25 2.27 14.83
N GLY A 129 -17.90 3.42 14.60
CA GLY A 129 -17.31 4.58 13.94
C GLY A 129 -16.86 4.29 12.51
N MET A 130 -17.63 3.50 11.76
CA MET A 130 -17.37 3.27 10.35
C MET A 130 -17.91 4.43 9.52
N VAL A 131 -17.09 4.91 8.60
CA VAL A 131 -17.44 5.90 7.57
C VAL A 131 -17.12 5.32 6.20
N HIS A 132 -17.71 5.89 5.13
CA HIS A 132 -17.33 5.47 3.79
C HIS A 132 -15.82 5.66 3.57
N ALA A 133 -15.17 4.71 2.89
CA ALA A 133 -13.80 4.90 2.45
C ALA A 133 -13.72 6.15 1.55
N PRO A 134 -12.63 6.93 1.57
CA PRO A 134 -12.49 8.04 0.63
C PRO A 134 -12.33 7.50 -0.80
N PHE A 135 -13.12 8.03 -1.75
CA PHE A 135 -13.09 7.60 -3.15
C PHE A 135 -13.24 8.77 -4.13
N ALA A 136 -12.82 8.61 -5.39
CA ALA A 136 -13.19 9.50 -6.47
C ALA A 136 -14.63 9.19 -6.91
N LEU A 137 -15.43 10.21 -7.26
CA LEU A 137 -16.82 10.01 -7.68
C LEU A 137 -16.92 9.37 -9.06
N LEU A 138 -15.98 9.65 -9.93
CA LEU A 138 -15.87 9.13 -11.29
C LEU A 138 -14.48 8.55 -11.54
N PRO A 139 -14.36 7.52 -12.39
CA PRO A 139 -13.09 6.86 -12.65
C PRO A 139 -12.10 7.77 -13.38
N MET A 140 -10.82 7.58 -13.16
CA MET A 140 -9.74 8.31 -13.82
C MET A 140 -9.46 7.75 -15.22
N SER A 141 -9.40 8.62 -16.23
CA SER A 141 -8.98 8.25 -17.58
C SER A 141 -7.54 7.72 -17.58
N PHE A 142 -7.33 6.57 -18.21
CA PHE A 142 -6.02 5.94 -18.29
C PHE A 142 -5.82 5.26 -19.65
N PRO A 143 -4.69 5.50 -20.37
CA PRO A 143 -4.47 4.93 -21.70
C PRO A 143 -4.42 3.40 -21.68
N GLU A 144 -5.21 2.75 -22.52
CA GLU A 144 -5.31 1.29 -22.60
C GLU A 144 -3.94 0.63 -22.89
N ARG A 145 -3.10 1.26 -23.72
CA ARG A 145 -1.74 0.77 -24.00
C ARG A 145 -0.91 0.66 -22.74
N ASN A 146 -0.91 1.70 -21.89
CA ASN A 146 -0.12 1.72 -20.65
C ASN A 146 -0.71 0.80 -19.58
N TRP A 147 -2.03 0.62 -19.58
CA TRP A 147 -2.70 -0.40 -18.77
C TRP A 147 -2.22 -1.81 -19.12
N LYS A 148 -2.21 -2.17 -20.42
CA LYS A 148 -1.70 -3.47 -20.89
C LYS A 148 -0.23 -3.66 -20.52
N GLN A 149 0.61 -2.64 -20.74
CA GLN A 149 2.02 -2.65 -20.35
C GLN A 149 2.19 -2.95 -18.85
N ALA A 150 1.44 -2.27 -17.98
CA ALA A 150 1.50 -2.49 -16.54
C ALA A 150 1.09 -3.92 -16.14
N CYS A 151 0.05 -4.47 -16.77
CA CYS A 151 -0.40 -5.84 -16.55
C CYS A 151 0.62 -6.89 -17.00
N GLU A 152 1.28 -6.67 -18.15
CA GLU A 152 2.31 -7.57 -18.68
C GLU A 152 3.58 -7.59 -17.81
N LEU A 153 3.90 -6.51 -17.12
CA LEU A 153 5.04 -6.43 -16.21
C LEU A 153 4.85 -7.26 -14.93
N ALA A 154 3.62 -7.48 -14.49
CA ALA A 154 3.34 -8.10 -13.20
C ALA A 154 3.94 -9.51 -13.04
N PRO A 155 3.76 -10.47 -13.97
CA PRO A 155 4.38 -11.79 -13.85
C PRO A 155 5.91 -11.76 -13.96
N ILE A 156 6.48 -10.81 -14.71
CA ILE A 156 7.94 -10.65 -14.83
C ILE A 156 8.53 -10.16 -13.50
N LEU A 157 7.88 -9.18 -12.87
CA LEU A 157 8.30 -8.66 -11.56
C LEU A 157 8.14 -9.69 -10.45
N ASN A 158 7.13 -10.55 -10.50
CA ASN A 158 6.99 -11.67 -9.57
C ASN A 158 8.19 -12.62 -9.66
N GLU A 159 8.57 -13.02 -10.88
CA GLU A 159 9.73 -13.87 -11.11
C GLU A 159 11.02 -13.17 -10.64
N LEU A 160 11.18 -11.88 -10.92
CA LEU A 160 12.32 -11.09 -10.47
C LEU A 160 12.44 -11.10 -8.94
N VAL A 161 11.35 -10.87 -8.22
CA VAL A 161 11.33 -10.92 -6.73
C VAL A 161 11.73 -12.31 -6.23
N ASP A 162 11.15 -13.37 -6.80
CA ASP A 162 11.49 -14.74 -6.39
C ASP A 162 12.98 -15.03 -6.59
N ARG A 163 13.54 -14.74 -7.76
CA ARG A 163 14.95 -14.98 -8.08
C ARG A 163 15.91 -14.13 -7.23
N VAL A 164 15.57 -12.87 -6.97
CA VAL A 164 16.32 -11.99 -6.06
C VAL A 164 16.30 -12.54 -4.64
N SER A 165 15.16 -13.04 -4.17
CA SER A 165 15.02 -13.58 -2.82
C SER A 165 15.87 -14.84 -2.57
N LEU A 166 16.14 -15.62 -3.62
CA LEU A 166 16.98 -16.81 -3.57
C LEU A 166 18.48 -16.48 -3.53
N ASP A 167 18.87 -15.27 -3.89
CA ASP A 167 20.26 -14.81 -3.84
C ASP A 167 20.57 -14.08 -2.54
N GLY A 168 20.68 -14.84 -1.44
CA GLY A 168 20.95 -14.29 -0.11
C GLY A 168 22.25 -13.48 -0.04
N LYS A 169 23.25 -13.82 -0.89
CA LYS A 169 24.50 -13.07 -0.96
C LYS A 169 24.26 -11.67 -1.54
N PHE A 170 23.50 -11.58 -2.63
CA PHE A 170 23.13 -10.30 -3.23
C PHE A 170 22.36 -9.41 -2.25
N LEU A 171 21.38 -9.97 -1.51
CA LEU A 171 20.63 -9.24 -0.49
C LEU A 171 21.56 -8.68 0.61
N GLN A 172 22.45 -9.51 1.16
CA GLN A 172 23.37 -9.09 2.22
C GLN A 172 24.37 -8.03 1.75
N GLU A 173 24.95 -8.20 0.56
CA GLU A 173 25.94 -7.26 0.01
C GLU A 173 25.29 -5.91 -0.36
N SER A 174 24.13 -5.94 -1.02
CA SER A 174 23.42 -4.73 -1.44
C SER A 174 22.95 -3.87 -0.26
N LEU A 175 22.57 -4.50 0.86
CA LEU A 175 22.07 -3.84 2.05
C LEU A 175 23.14 -3.61 3.13
N ALA A 176 24.40 -4.00 2.89
CA ALA A 176 25.46 -3.95 3.90
C ALA A 176 25.74 -2.55 4.47
N ARG A 177 25.67 -1.50 3.64
CA ARG A 177 25.82 -0.12 4.09
C ARG A 177 24.56 0.36 4.82
N THR A 178 23.37 0.06 4.29
CA THR A 178 22.10 0.42 4.90
C THR A 178 21.93 -0.21 6.28
N LYS A 179 22.40 -1.46 6.47
CA LYS A 179 22.43 -2.16 7.77
C LYS A 179 23.07 -1.34 8.88
N LYS A 180 24.11 -0.55 8.58
CA LYS A 180 24.85 0.22 9.58
C LYS A 180 24.09 1.45 10.08
N VAL A 181 23.17 1.99 9.29
CA VAL A 181 22.53 3.29 9.53
C VAL A 181 21.01 3.22 9.67
N ASP A 182 20.40 2.09 9.28
CA ASP A 182 18.97 1.82 9.46
C ASP A 182 18.73 0.59 10.35
N ALA A 183 18.31 0.84 11.58
CA ALA A 183 18.11 -0.19 12.59
C ALA A 183 17.04 -1.22 12.17
N PHE A 184 16.02 -0.80 11.44
CA PHE A 184 14.95 -1.70 10.98
C PHE A 184 15.49 -2.69 9.93
N THR A 185 16.17 -2.19 8.91
CA THR A 185 16.83 -3.03 7.91
C THR A 185 17.88 -3.95 8.54
N SER A 186 18.62 -3.45 9.55
CA SER A 186 19.59 -4.26 10.31
C SER A 186 18.93 -5.49 10.94
N ARG A 187 17.82 -5.30 11.64
CA ARG A 187 17.09 -6.39 12.30
C ARG A 187 16.53 -7.41 11.29
N LEU A 188 15.98 -6.94 10.17
CA LEU A 188 15.52 -7.84 9.09
C LEU A 188 16.67 -8.69 8.52
N LEU A 189 17.84 -8.08 8.27
CA LEU A 189 19.03 -8.78 7.80
C LEU A 189 19.57 -9.77 8.83
N ASP A 190 19.50 -9.46 10.13
CA ASP A 190 19.90 -10.37 11.19
C ASP A 190 19.00 -11.61 11.25
N ILE A 191 17.68 -11.46 11.06
CA ILE A 191 16.76 -12.59 10.93
C ILE A 191 17.09 -13.40 9.68
N HIS A 192 17.31 -12.76 8.54
CA HIS A 192 17.70 -13.44 7.31
C HIS A 192 19.00 -14.24 7.49
N SER A 193 20.03 -13.65 8.12
CA SER A 193 21.29 -14.34 8.40
C SER A 193 21.09 -15.60 9.26
N LYS A 194 20.26 -15.50 10.30
CA LYS A 194 19.91 -16.67 11.12
C LYS A 194 19.22 -17.78 10.31
N MET A 195 18.33 -17.43 9.36
CA MET A 195 17.71 -18.45 8.50
C MET A 195 18.74 -19.13 7.60
N VAL A 196 19.70 -18.39 7.05
CA VAL A 196 20.80 -18.93 6.26
C VAL A 196 21.70 -19.85 7.11
N GLU A 197 22.10 -19.43 8.31
CA GLU A 197 22.90 -20.23 9.25
C GLU A 197 22.22 -21.54 9.66
N MET A 198 20.89 -21.51 9.83
CA MET A 198 20.08 -22.69 10.12
C MET A 198 19.86 -23.58 8.89
N ASN A 199 20.36 -23.19 7.71
CA ASN A 199 20.09 -23.84 6.42
C ASN A 199 18.56 -24.04 6.17
N LYS A 200 17.76 -23.07 6.61
CA LYS A 200 16.30 -23.11 6.45
C LYS A 200 15.97 -22.78 5.01
N LYS A 201 15.54 -23.80 4.26
CA LYS A 201 15.09 -23.63 2.88
C LYS A 201 13.58 -23.34 2.85
N GLU A 202 13.22 -22.30 2.12
CA GLU A 202 11.82 -22.00 1.82
C GLU A 202 11.41 -22.79 0.57
N GLU A 203 10.87 -24.00 0.78
CA GLU A 203 10.42 -24.84 -0.33
C GLU A 203 9.19 -24.26 -1.02
N ILE A 204 8.27 -23.68 -0.24
CA ILE A 204 7.05 -23.04 -0.74
C ILE A 204 7.15 -21.55 -0.50
N CYS A 205 7.14 -20.78 -1.58
CA CYS A 205 7.23 -19.31 -1.55
C CYS A 205 5.93 -18.70 -2.06
N LEU A 206 5.35 -17.79 -1.28
CA LEU A 206 4.14 -17.05 -1.64
C LEU A 206 4.42 -15.55 -1.63
N GLY A 207 4.17 -14.89 -2.77
CA GLY A 207 4.21 -13.45 -2.94
C GLY A 207 2.82 -12.90 -3.31
N LEU A 208 2.36 -11.88 -2.58
CA LEU A 208 1.23 -11.04 -2.94
C LEU A 208 1.75 -9.62 -3.08
N HIS A 209 2.07 -9.23 -4.30
CA HIS A 209 2.81 -8.01 -4.60
C HIS A 209 1.90 -6.92 -5.15
N ARG A 210 2.40 -5.67 -5.11
CA ARG A 210 1.82 -4.54 -5.83
C ARG A 210 2.93 -3.67 -6.38
N SER A 211 2.96 -3.52 -7.70
CA SER A 211 3.87 -2.61 -8.37
C SER A 211 3.13 -1.32 -8.70
N ASP A 212 3.66 -0.19 -8.24
CA ASP A 212 3.02 1.12 -8.33
C ASP A 212 3.69 1.98 -9.40
N TYR A 213 2.87 2.62 -10.23
CA TYR A 213 3.29 3.38 -11.43
C TYR A 213 2.62 4.74 -11.51
N MET A 214 3.31 5.68 -12.15
CA MET A 214 2.72 6.92 -12.66
C MET A 214 3.01 7.08 -14.15
N LEU A 215 2.06 7.66 -14.87
CA LEU A 215 2.23 8.03 -16.29
C LEU A 215 2.83 9.43 -16.34
N ASP A 216 4.10 9.52 -16.74
CA ASP A 216 4.79 10.80 -16.85
C ASP A 216 4.25 11.63 -18.03
N GLU A 217 3.83 12.86 -17.76
CA GLU A 217 3.18 13.73 -18.75
C GLU A 217 4.09 14.11 -19.89
N GLN A 218 5.38 14.30 -19.62
CA GLN A 218 6.32 14.79 -20.63
C GLN A 218 6.79 13.69 -21.58
N THR A 219 7.15 12.54 -21.03
CA THR A 219 7.70 11.42 -21.80
C THR A 219 6.62 10.46 -22.29
N LYS A 220 5.41 10.51 -21.70
CA LYS A 220 4.31 9.54 -21.90
C LYS A 220 4.71 8.11 -21.54
N LEU A 221 5.78 7.95 -20.75
CA LEU A 221 6.21 6.66 -20.24
C LEU A 221 5.46 6.29 -18.95
N LEU A 222 5.20 5.01 -18.81
CA LEU A 222 4.73 4.43 -17.55
C LEU A 222 5.94 4.15 -16.67
N LEU A 223 6.11 4.92 -15.60
CA LEU A 223 7.27 4.84 -14.73
C LEU A 223 6.92 4.23 -13.38
N GLN A 224 7.71 3.24 -12.96
CA GLN A 224 7.54 2.57 -11.68
C GLN A 224 7.99 3.46 -10.52
N ILE A 225 7.13 3.56 -9.50
CA ILE A 225 7.38 4.32 -8.28
C ILE A 225 8.02 3.43 -7.22
N GLU A 226 7.47 2.22 -7.06
CA GLU A 226 7.91 1.23 -6.07
C GLU A 226 7.32 -0.15 -6.36
N LEU A 227 7.93 -1.18 -5.78
CA LEU A 227 7.45 -2.55 -5.79
C LEU A 227 7.24 -3.01 -4.35
N ASN A 228 5.99 -3.21 -3.97
CA ASN A 228 5.61 -3.62 -2.62
C ASN A 228 5.52 -5.15 -2.55
N THR A 229 6.35 -5.77 -1.72
CA THR A 229 6.36 -7.22 -1.48
C THR A 229 5.71 -7.61 -0.17
N ILE A 230 5.37 -6.64 0.67
CA ILE A 230 4.69 -6.86 1.97
C ILE A 230 3.48 -5.95 2.09
N SER A 231 2.44 -6.42 2.75
CA SER A 231 1.27 -5.63 3.19
C SER A 231 0.58 -4.81 2.10
N SER A 232 0.57 -5.31 0.85
CA SER A 232 -0.12 -4.66 -0.28
C SER A 232 -1.59 -4.44 0.05
N SER A 233 -1.94 -3.20 0.46
CA SER A 233 -3.26 -2.83 0.98
C SER A 233 -4.27 -2.53 -0.11
N PHE A 234 -5.55 -2.61 0.25
CA PHE A 234 -6.73 -2.23 -0.55
C PHE A 234 -7.13 -3.17 -1.70
N PRO A 235 -6.79 -4.48 -1.73
CA PRO A 235 -7.36 -5.36 -2.75
C PRO A 235 -8.87 -5.46 -2.65
N GLY A 236 -9.45 -5.44 -1.42
CA GLY A 236 -10.89 -5.48 -1.18
C GLY A 236 -11.59 -4.19 -1.53
N LEU A 237 -11.18 -3.10 -0.88
CA LEU A 237 -11.84 -1.80 -1.10
C LEU A 237 -11.58 -1.23 -2.50
N GLY A 238 -10.42 -1.50 -3.11
CA GLY A 238 -10.12 -1.12 -4.50
C GLY A 238 -11.01 -1.86 -5.51
N SER A 239 -11.30 -3.14 -5.29
CA SER A 239 -12.27 -3.89 -6.10
C SER A 239 -13.68 -3.29 -5.98
N LEU A 240 -14.11 -2.93 -4.76
CA LEU A 240 -15.42 -2.30 -4.54
C LEU A 240 -15.55 -0.93 -5.23
N VAL A 241 -14.49 -0.11 -5.26
CA VAL A 241 -14.55 1.17 -5.97
C VAL A 241 -14.73 0.98 -7.48
N SER A 242 -14.11 -0.06 -8.05
CA SER A 242 -14.34 -0.41 -9.47
C SER A 242 -15.79 -0.82 -9.73
N GLU A 243 -16.42 -1.53 -8.79
CA GLU A 243 -17.84 -1.90 -8.87
C GLU A 243 -18.76 -0.69 -8.66
N LEU A 244 -18.45 0.20 -7.70
CA LEU A 244 -19.15 1.46 -7.51
C LEU A 244 -19.17 2.29 -8.80
N HIS A 245 -18.02 2.48 -9.43
CA HIS A 245 -17.95 3.28 -10.66
C HIS A 245 -18.71 2.62 -11.81
N ARG A 246 -18.69 1.29 -11.94
CA ARG A 246 -19.56 0.60 -12.92
C ARG A 246 -21.03 0.83 -12.63
N SER A 247 -21.45 0.72 -11.36
CA SER A 247 -22.85 0.99 -10.98
C SER A 247 -23.25 2.42 -11.35
N LEU A 248 -22.43 3.41 -11.00
CA LEU A 248 -22.69 4.81 -11.37
C LEU A 248 -22.74 5.04 -12.89
N LEU A 249 -21.84 4.42 -13.66
CA LEU A 249 -21.86 4.56 -15.12
C LEU A 249 -22.99 3.78 -15.78
N ASN A 250 -23.49 2.71 -15.19
CA ASN A 250 -24.71 2.05 -15.66
C ASN A 250 -25.95 2.95 -15.49
N ASP A 251 -26.00 3.73 -14.42
CA ASP A 251 -27.13 4.59 -14.12
C ASP A 251 -27.03 5.96 -14.82
N TYR A 252 -25.83 6.52 -14.95
CA TYR A 252 -25.58 7.90 -15.38
C TYR A 252 -24.66 8.02 -16.61
N GLY A 253 -24.14 6.91 -17.13
CA GLY A 253 -23.18 6.92 -18.23
C GLY A 253 -23.70 7.61 -19.49
N ASN A 254 -24.99 7.45 -19.81
CA ASN A 254 -25.62 8.14 -20.94
C ASN A 254 -25.59 9.67 -20.81
N ASP A 255 -25.84 10.18 -19.60
CA ASP A 255 -25.84 11.63 -19.32
C ASP A 255 -24.40 12.20 -19.35
N LEU A 256 -23.41 11.34 -19.06
CA LEU A 256 -21.99 11.70 -19.02
C LEU A 256 -21.25 11.41 -20.33
N GLY A 257 -21.85 10.68 -21.27
CA GLY A 257 -21.17 10.19 -22.46
C GLY A 257 -20.10 9.13 -22.16
N LEU A 258 -20.27 8.34 -21.09
CA LEU A 258 -19.34 7.34 -20.60
C LEU A 258 -19.94 5.94 -20.66
N ASP A 259 -19.08 4.94 -20.87
CA ASP A 259 -19.44 3.54 -20.97
C ASP A 259 -18.81 2.73 -19.83
N SER A 260 -19.65 2.06 -19.03
CA SER A 260 -19.21 1.23 -17.89
C SER A 260 -18.29 0.07 -18.28
N GLU A 261 -18.38 -0.43 -19.52
CA GLU A 261 -17.53 -1.51 -20.05
C GLU A 261 -16.06 -1.10 -20.21
N ARG A 262 -15.78 0.20 -20.21
CA ARG A 262 -14.42 0.74 -20.23
C ARG A 262 -13.71 0.71 -18.87
N ILE A 263 -14.40 0.30 -17.81
CA ILE A 263 -13.78 0.04 -16.50
C ILE A 263 -13.26 -1.40 -16.49
N PRO A 264 -11.95 -1.66 -16.44
CA PRO A 264 -11.43 -3.02 -16.45
C PRO A 264 -11.87 -3.79 -15.21
N GLY A 265 -12.01 -5.13 -15.34
CA GLY A 265 -12.31 -6.01 -14.23
C GLY A 265 -11.26 -5.92 -13.13
N ASN A 266 -11.70 -5.94 -11.87
CA ASN A 266 -10.79 -5.88 -10.72
C ASN A 266 -11.03 -7.07 -9.78
N ALA A 267 -10.30 -8.15 -10.00
CA ALA A 267 -10.42 -9.39 -9.23
C ALA A 267 -9.39 -9.49 -8.08
N ALA A 268 -8.77 -8.38 -7.68
CA ALA A 268 -7.63 -8.37 -6.75
C ALA A 268 -7.89 -9.18 -5.48
N VAL A 269 -8.99 -8.92 -4.78
CA VAL A 269 -9.28 -9.60 -3.51
C VAL A 269 -9.59 -11.09 -3.69
N SER A 270 -10.32 -11.46 -4.76
CA SER A 270 -10.66 -12.87 -5.02
C SER A 270 -9.44 -13.69 -5.46
N GLN A 271 -8.55 -13.12 -6.26
CA GLN A 271 -7.31 -13.78 -6.67
C GLN A 271 -6.28 -13.86 -5.55
N PHE A 272 -6.21 -12.87 -4.66
CA PHE A 272 -5.41 -12.97 -3.44
C PHE A 272 -5.94 -14.06 -2.50
N ALA A 273 -7.26 -14.18 -2.35
CA ALA A 273 -7.85 -15.27 -1.59
C ALA A 273 -7.53 -16.65 -2.23
N GLU A 274 -7.61 -16.76 -3.55
CA GLU A 274 -7.25 -17.99 -4.26
C GLU A 274 -5.76 -18.34 -4.06
N ALA A 275 -4.84 -17.37 -4.15
CA ALA A 275 -3.42 -17.60 -3.94
C ALA A 275 -3.10 -18.09 -2.52
N LEU A 276 -3.72 -17.47 -1.50
CA LEU A 276 -3.60 -17.92 -0.11
C LEU A 276 -4.19 -19.32 0.11
N ALA A 277 -5.33 -19.63 -0.54
CA ALA A 277 -5.94 -20.96 -0.46
C ALA A 277 -5.07 -22.03 -1.14
N LYS A 278 -4.47 -21.74 -2.30
CA LYS A 278 -3.52 -22.64 -2.97
C LYS A 278 -2.28 -22.89 -2.11
N ALA A 279 -1.71 -21.83 -1.49
CA ALA A 279 -0.58 -21.98 -0.57
C ALA A 279 -0.98 -22.83 0.66
N TRP A 280 -2.17 -22.61 1.21
CA TRP A 280 -2.71 -23.43 2.30
C TRP A 280 -2.83 -24.90 1.89
N ALA A 281 -3.30 -25.20 0.67
CA ALA A 281 -3.38 -26.56 0.15
C ALA A 281 -1.99 -27.20 -0.05
N GLU A 282 -0.99 -26.44 -0.52
CA GLU A 282 0.40 -26.91 -0.64
C GLU A 282 1.05 -27.23 0.73
N TYR A 283 0.60 -26.57 1.81
CA TYR A 283 1.03 -26.92 3.18
C TYR A 283 0.54 -28.30 3.63
N ASN A 284 -0.52 -28.81 3.03
CA ASN A 284 -1.05 -30.17 3.18
C ASN A 284 -1.44 -30.55 4.63
N ASN A 285 -2.15 -29.65 5.31
CA ASN A 285 -2.76 -29.90 6.62
C ASN A 285 -4.13 -29.23 6.71
N ASP A 286 -5.20 -29.99 6.53
CA ASP A 286 -6.59 -29.49 6.48
C ASP A 286 -7.08 -28.87 7.80
N SER A 287 -6.41 -29.17 8.92
CA SER A 287 -6.73 -28.59 10.23
C SER A 287 -6.06 -27.24 10.47
N ALA A 288 -5.04 -26.89 9.66
CA ALA A 288 -4.29 -25.67 9.82
C ALA A 288 -5.07 -24.44 9.30
N VAL A 289 -4.68 -23.27 9.78
CA VAL A 289 -5.35 -21.99 9.45
C VAL A 289 -4.42 -21.07 8.67
N VAL A 290 -5.01 -20.07 8.02
CA VAL A 290 -4.28 -18.89 7.55
C VAL A 290 -4.30 -17.85 8.67
N MET A 291 -3.14 -17.43 9.13
CA MET A 291 -2.98 -16.38 10.13
C MET A 291 -2.69 -15.04 9.46
N VAL A 292 -3.51 -14.05 9.75
CA VAL A 292 -3.31 -12.66 9.30
C VAL A 292 -2.64 -11.88 10.43
N VAL A 293 -1.42 -11.42 10.21
CA VAL A 293 -0.69 -10.56 11.14
C VAL A 293 -1.19 -9.13 10.98
N VAL A 294 -1.73 -8.55 12.04
CA VAL A 294 -2.42 -7.25 12.02
C VAL A 294 -1.83 -6.26 13.02
N GLN A 295 -2.10 -4.99 12.81
CA GLN A 295 -1.82 -3.95 13.81
C GLN A 295 -2.85 -4.01 14.96
N SER A 296 -2.48 -3.55 16.15
CA SER A 296 -3.37 -3.49 17.31
C SER A 296 -4.55 -2.54 17.12
N GLU A 297 -4.38 -1.53 16.29
CA GLU A 297 -5.42 -0.61 15.82
C GLU A 297 -5.42 -0.58 14.28
N GLU A 298 -6.43 -1.17 13.67
CA GLU A 298 -6.52 -1.31 12.22
C GLU A 298 -7.80 -0.65 11.69
N ARG A 299 -7.70 0.59 11.24
CA ARG A 299 -8.83 1.31 10.67
C ARG A 299 -9.23 0.82 9.29
N ASN A 300 -8.30 0.16 8.59
CA ASN A 300 -8.55 -0.50 7.29
C ASN A 300 -8.93 -1.97 7.44
N MET A 301 -9.56 -2.33 8.57
CA MET A 301 -9.88 -3.73 8.88
C MET A 301 -10.82 -4.39 7.86
N TYR A 302 -11.73 -3.62 7.25
CA TYR A 302 -12.70 -4.18 6.29
C TYR A 302 -12.06 -4.64 4.98
N ASP A 303 -11.01 -3.97 4.52
CA ASP A 303 -10.20 -4.46 3.39
C ASP A 303 -9.65 -5.87 3.67
N GLN A 304 -9.17 -6.09 4.89
CA GLN A 304 -8.66 -7.40 5.33
C GLN A 304 -9.78 -8.42 5.55
N HIS A 305 -10.92 -7.99 6.08
CA HIS A 305 -12.06 -8.88 6.31
C HIS A 305 -12.70 -9.37 5.01
N TRP A 306 -12.72 -8.56 3.94
CA TRP A 306 -13.13 -9.01 2.61
C TRP A 306 -12.31 -10.22 2.14
N LEU A 307 -10.99 -10.17 2.31
CA LEU A 307 -10.11 -11.29 1.97
C LEU A 307 -10.41 -12.53 2.83
N CYS A 308 -10.55 -12.36 4.15
CA CYS A 308 -10.86 -13.46 5.07
C CYS A 308 -12.23 -14.10 4.78
N ALA A 309 -13.23 -13.28 4.43
CA ALA A 309 -14.57 -13.75 4.06
C ALA A 309 -14.51 -14.63 2.80
N LEU A 310 -13.82 -14.18 1.76
CA LEU A 310 -13.66 -14.93 0.52
C LEU A 310 -12.87 -16.24 0.72
N LEU A 311 -11.83 -16.24 1.55
CA LEU A 311 -11.12 -17.46 1.93
C LEU A 311 -12.06 -18.50 2.54
N LYS A 312 -12.92 -18.05 3.47
CA LYS A 312 -13.90 -18.94 4.10
C LYS A 312 -15.00 -19.39 3.14
N GLU A 313 -15.60 -18.45 2.41
CA GLU A 313 -16.79 -18.70 1.59
C GLU A 313 -16.48 -19.52 0.32
N LYS A 314 -15.38 -19.19 -0.37
CA LYS A 314 -15.04 -19.81 -1.65
C LYS A 314 -14.11 -21.02 -1.50
N HIS A 315 -13.27 -21.04 -0.47
CA HIS A 315 -12.22 -22.05 -0.32
C HIS A 315 -12.35 -22.88 0.96
N ASN A 316 -13.31 -22.56 1.85
CA ASN A 316 -13.51 -23.19 3.17
C ASN A 316 -12.25 -23.14 4.06
N VAL A 317 -11.38 -22.17 3.87
CA VAL A 317 -10.15 -21.97 4.65
C VAL A 317 -10.43 -21.07 5.85
N LYS A 318 -10.09 -21.54 7.05
CA LYS A 318 -10.25 -20.79 8.29
C LYS A 318 -9.12 -19.77 8.46
N THR A 319 -9.47 -18.62 9.00
CA THR A 319 -8.49 -17.55 9.30
C THR A 319 -8.48 -17.20 10.77
N ILE A 320 -7.32 -16.80 11.29
CA ILE A 320 -7.16 -16.13 12.57
C ILE A 320 -6.44 -14.80 12.36
N ARG A 321 -6.68 -13.83 13.24
CA ARG A 321 -6.04 -12.51 13.20
C ARG A 321 -5.27 -12.34 14.51
N LYS A 322 -3.99 -12.01 14.42
CA LYS A 322 -3.10 -11.84 15.58
C LYS A 322 -2.14 -10.68 15.35
N THR A 323 -1.89 -9.92 16.39
CA THR A 323 -0.79 -8.96 16.44
C THR A 323 0.54 -9.68 16.68
N LEU A 324 1.66 -9.04 16.36
CA LEU A 324 2.99 -9.60 16.63
C LEU A 324 3.19 -9.92 18.11
N ALA A 325 2.75 -9.03 19.02
CA ALA A 325 2.84 -9.27 20.46
C ALA A 325 2.00 -10.47 20.95
N GLU A 326 0.81 -10.69 20.37
CA GLU A 326 0.01 -11.90 20.67
C GLU A 326 0.70 -13.16 20.15
N ILE A 327 1.35 -13.10 18.98
CA ILE A 327 2.09 -14.23 18.42
C ILE A 327 3.29 -14.60 19.28
N ASP A 328 4.04 -13.64 19.82
CA ASP A 328 5.13 -13.92 20.77
C ASP A 328 4.63 -14.62 22.03
N LYS A 329 3.49 -14.17 22.54
CA LYS A 329 2.91 -14.70 23.78
C LYS A 329 2.26 -16.09 23.61
N GLU A 330 1.60 -16.34 22.50
CA GLU A 330 0.75 -17.52 22.27
C GLU A 330 1.36 -18.51 21.29
N GLY A 331 2.49 -18.13 20.67
CA GLY A 331 3.17 -18.93 19.64
C GLY A 331 4.04 -20.01 20.24
N GLU A 332 3.99 -21.20 19.66
CA GLU A 332 4.83 -22.34 19.98
C GLU A 332 5.37 -22.97 18.69
N LEU A 333 6.67 -23.28 18.67
CA LEU A 333 7.30 -24.00 17.57
C LEU A 333 7.50 -25.46 17.97
N LEU A 334 6.78 -26.35 17.31
CA LEU A 334 6.91 -27.79 17.54
C LEU A 334 8.22 -28.34 16.95
N LYS A 335 8.63 -29.54 17.37
CA LYS A 335 9.88 -30.19 16.92
C LYS A 335 9.92 -30.47 15.42
N ASP A 336 8.78 -30.67 14.80
CA ASP A 336 8.64 -30.88 13.35
C ASP A 336 8.60 -29.59 12.54
N GLY A 337 8.71 -28.43 13.22
CA GLY A 337 8.65 -27.11 12.62
C GLY A 337 7.25 -26.51 12.52
N THR A 338 6.21 -27.21 12.96
CA THR A 338 4.84 -26.66 12.95
C THR A 338 4.74 -25.48 13.89
N LEU A 339 4.18 -24.37 13.40
CA LEU A 339 3.83 -23.20 14.21
C LEU A 339 2.43 -23.39 14.78
N LEU A 340 2.31 -23.37 16.11
CA LEU A 340 1.01 -23.23 16.79
C LEU A 340 0.84 -21.79 17.27
N VAL A 341 -0.34 -21.22 17.07
CA VAL A 341 -0.75 -19.94 17.67
C VAL A 341 -2.17 -20.10 18.19
N ASP A 342 -2.39 -19.77 19.46
CA ASP A 342 -3.68 -20.02 20.14
C ASP A 342 -4.13 -21.50 19.98
N GLY A 343 -3.19 -22.43 20.08
CA GLY A 343 -3.40 -23.87 19.93
C GLY A 343 -3.79 -24.35 18.52
N LYS A 344 -3.71 -23.50 17.50
CA LYS A 344 -4.04 -23.83 16.11
C LYS A 344 -2.76 -23.90 15.26
N ALA A 345 -2.62 -24.96 14.46
CA ALA A 345 -1.55 -25.05 13.49
C ALA A 345 -1.73 -23.98 12.40
N VAL A 346 -0.65 -23.30 12.05
CA VAL A 346 -0.63 -22.22 11.05
C VAL A 346 0.00 -22.76 9.77
N ALA A 347 -0.77 -22.79 8.68
CA ALA A 347 -0.27 -23.16 7.35
C ALA A 347 0.36 -21.95 6.62
N VAL A 348 -0.29 -20.80 6.68
CA VAL A 348 0.14 -19.59 6.00
C VAL A 348 0.11 -18.42 6.95
N VAL A 349 1.19 -17.63 6.98
CA VAL A 349 1.29 -16.35 7.68
C VAL A 349 1.21 -15.24 6.66
N TYR A 350 0.13 -14.45 6.70
CA TYR A 350 -0.07 -13.30 5.82
C TYR A 350 0.14 -12.00 6.59
N PHE A 351 1.17 -11.25 6.23
CA PHE A 351 1.53 -10.01 6.92
C PHE A 351 0.71 -8.83 6.39
N ARG A 352 -0.11 -8.23 7.28
CA ARG A 352 -0.74 -6.92 7.08
C ARG A 352 -0.16 -5.87 8.04
N ALA A 353 0.72 -6.28 8.93
CA ALA A 353 1.60 -5.49 9.79
C ALA A 353 3.02 -6.06 9.72
N GLY A 354 4.01 -5.37 10.28
CA GLY A 354 5.40 -5.79 10.29
C GLY A 354 6.24 -5.21 9.13
N TYR A 355 5.76 -4.16 8.49
CA TYR A 355 6.43 -3.46 7.39
C TYR A 355 7.14 -2.16 7.81
N ALA A 356 6.88 -1.65 9.01
CA ALA A 356 7.42 -0.40 9.51
C ALA A 356 8.03 -0.57 10.91
N PRO A 357 9.00 0.28 11.31
CA PRO A 357 9.59 0.25 12.66
C PRO A 357 8.56 0.36 13.79
N THR A 358 7.47 1.10 13.55
CA THR A 358 6.36 1.27 14.50
C THR A 358 5.59 -0.02 14.79
N ASP A 359 5.71 -1.03 13.93
CA ASP A 359 5.12 -2.35 14.16
C ASP A 359 5.95 -3.20 15.12
N TYR A 360 7.17 -2.75 15.49
CA TYR A 360 8.13 -3.43 16.36
C TYR A 360 8.56 -2.54 17.53
N PRO A 361 7.64 -2.17 18.43
CA PRO A 361 7.96 -1.27 19.55
C PRO A 361 8.84 -1.90 20.62
N SER A 362 8.97 -3.24 20.64
CA SER A 362 9.77 -3.99 21.61
C SER A 362 10.43 -5.23 21.00
N GLU A 363 11.18 -5.98 21.81
CA GLU A 363 11.77 -7.26 21.39
C GLU A 363 10.70 -8.36 21.16
N SER A 364 9.52 -8.24 21.77
CA SER A 364 8.43 -9.20 21.62
C SER A 364 8.02 -9.36 20.14
N GLU A 365 7.86 -8.25 19.42
CA GLU A 365 7.47 -8.27 18.01
C GLU A 365 8.58 -8.88 17.12
N TRP A 366 9.84 -8.63 17.45
CA TRP A 366 10.98 -9.24 16.77
C TRP A 366 11.09 -10.75 17.05
N ASN A 367 10.80 -11.19 18.27
CA ASN A 367 10.74 -12.61 18.63
C ASN A 367 9.63 -13.31 17.86
N ALA A 368 8.45 -12.70 17.78
CA ALA A 368 7.33 -13.21 16.96
C ALA A 368 7.74 -13.37 15.49
N ARG A 369 8.41 -12.37 14.91
CA ARG A 369 8.88 -12.45 13.53
C ARG A 369 9.88 -13.59 13.35
N LEU A 370 10.86 -13.73 14.24
CA LEU A 370 11.83 -14.81 14.20
C LEU A 370 11.18 -16.18 14.34
N LEU A 371 10.23 -16.34 15.27
CA LEU A 371 9.47 -17.57 15.48
C LEU A 371 8.75 -18.01 14.19
N MET A 372 8.07 -17.08 13.52
CA MET A 372 7.38 -17.34 12.26
C MET A 372 8.37 -17.75 11.15
N GLU A 373 9.52 -17.09 11.03
CA GLU A 373 10.53 -17.43 10.02
C GLU A 373 11.15 -18.81 10.27
N GLN A 374 11.35 -19.21 11.51
CA GLN A 374 11.86 -20.53 11.88
C GLN A 374 10.87 -21.66 11.62
N SER A 375 9.58 -21.35 11.53
CA SER A 375 8.53 -22.36 11.35
C SER A 375 8.45 -22.92 9.93
N SER A 376 7.68 -23.98 9.76
CA SER A 376 7.32 -24.56 8.45
C SER A 376 6.16 -23.84 7.79
N ALA A 377 5.47 -22.92 8.48
CA ALA A 377 4.40 -22.13 7.89
C ALA A 377 4.90 -21.37 6.66
N ILE A 378 4.07 -21.22 5.64
CA ILE A 378 4.37 -20.45 4.43
C ILE A 378 4.18 -18.98 4.74
N LYS A 379 5.23 -18.17 4.61
CA LYS A 379 5.18 -16.72 4.88
C LYS A 379 4.82 -15.93 3.62
N CYS A 380 3.99 -14.93 3.76
CA CYS A 380 3.63 -13.96 2.73
C CYS A 380 3.75 -12.52 3.29
N PRO A 381 4.95 -11.91 3.12
CA PRO A 381 6.16 -12.45 2.56
C PRO A 381 7.03 -13.18 3.58
N SER A 382 7.97 -14.01 3.10
CA SER A 382 9.14 -14.44 3.85
C SER A 382 10.10 -13.28 4.08
N ILE A 383 11.07 -13.47 4.97
CA ILE A 383 12.09 -12.45 5.23
C ILE A 383 12.89 -12.10 3.95
N SER A 384 13.16 -13.10 3.10
CA SER A 384 13.88 -12.90 1.83
C SER A 384 13.07 -12.07 0.84
N TYR A 385 11.75 -12.34 0.71
CA TYR A 385 10.86 -11.52 -0.13
C TYR A 385 10.66 -10.11 0.42
N HIS A 386 10.58 -9.97 1.74
CA HIS A 386 10.51 -8.65 2.36
C HIS A 386 11.75 -7.80 2.03
N LEU A 387 12.96 -8.38 2.16
CA LEU A 387 14.21 -7.70 1.81
C LEU A 387 14.29 -7.38 0.31
N ALA A 388 13.84 -8.30 -0.57
CA ALA A 388 13.83 -8.09 -2.02
C ALA A 388 12.98 -6.88 -2.45
N GLY A 389 11.95 -6.52 -1.67
CA GLY A 389 11.09 -5.36 -1.92
C GLY A 389 11.63 -4.03 -1.37
N THR A 390 12.77 -3.99 -0.70
CA THR A 390 13.31 -2.74 -0.15
C THR A 390 13.73 -1.76 -1.26
N LYS A 391 13.60 -0.46 -0.98
CA LYS A 391 13.93 0.60 -1.95
C LYS A 391 15.39 0.52 -2.42
N LYS A 392 16.31 0.12 -1.54
CA LYS A 392 17.70 -0.07 -1.90
C LYS A 392 17.90 -1.22 -2.89
N ILE A 393 17.19 -2.33 -2.74
CA ILE A 393 17.23 -3.44 -3.71
C ILE A 393 16.68 -2.98 -5.06
N GLN A 394 15.58 -2.23 -5.09
CA GLN A 394 15.04 -1.67 -6.33
C GLN A 394 16.05 -0.75 -7.01
N GLN A 395 16.78 0.08 -6.25
CA GLN A 395 17.85 0.92 -6.78
C GLN A 395 19.03 0.08 -7.32
N GLU A 396 19.42 -1.01 -6.65
CA GLU A 396 20.46 -1.91 -7.15
C GLU A 396 20.05 -2.61 -8.47
N LEU A 397 18.78 -3.04 -8.58
CA LEU A 397 18.22 -3.65 -9.79
C LEU A 397 18.19 -2.68 -10.99
N ALA A 398 18.09 -1.38 -10.75
CA ALA A 398 18.12 -0.37 -11.79
C ALA A 398 19.52 -0.14 -12.40
N LYS A 399 20.58 -0.63 -11.76
CA LYS A 399 21.96 -0.54 -12.28
C LYS A 399 22.13 -1.34 -13.57
N PRO A 400 23.04 -0.92 -14.47
CA PRO A 400 23.37 -1.69 -15.67
C PRO A 400 23.83 -3.13 -15.33
N ASN A 401 23.37 -4.08 -16.12
CA ASN A 401 23.74 -5.52 -16.04
C ASN A 401 23.31 -6.25 -14.75
N VAL A 402 22.49 -5.66 -13.88
CA VAL A 402 22.02 -6.33 -12.66
C VAL A 402 20.76 -7.17 -12.93
N LEU A 403 19.83 -6.70 -13.75
CA LEU A 403 18.64 -7.50 -14.12
C LEU A 403 19.02 -8.81 -14.81
N GLU A 404 20.07 -8.82 -15.62
CA GLU A 404 20.59 -9.98 -16.36
C GLU A 404 21.10 -11.09 -15.44
N ARG A 405 21.35 -10.80 -14.17
CA ARG A 405 21.69 -11.80 -13.14
C ARG A 405 20.47 -12.65 -12.77
N PHE A 406 19.27 -12.07 -12.88
CA PHE A 406 18.04 -12.65 -12.37
C PHE A 406 17.04 -13.02 -13.46
N LEU A 407 17.05 -12.35 -14.62
CA LEU A 407 16.16 -12.59 -15.74
C LEU A 407 16.97 -13.04 -16.96
N GLU A 408 16.48 -14.09 -17.62
CA GLU A 408 17.15 -14.65 -18.81
C GLU A 408 16.60 -14.10 -20.11
N ASN A 409 15.29 -13.76 -20.14
CA ASN A 409 14.61 -13.26 -21.32
C ASN A 409 14.96 -11.80 -21.56
N LYS A 410 15.60 -11.53 -22.69
CA LYS A 410 16.03 -10.17 -23.07
C LYS A 410 14.85 -9.21 -23.29
N GLU A 411 13.71 -9.72 -23.75
CA GLU A 411 12.49 -8.89 -23.95
C GLU A 411 11.91 -8.47 -22.60
N ASP A 412 11.88 -9.37 -21.62
CA ASP A 412 11.40 -9.08 -20.27
C ASP A 412 12.33 -8.08 -19.58
N ILE A 413 13.65 -8.25 -19.71
CA ILE A 413 14.64 -7.29 -19.20
C ILE A 413 14.41 -5.89 -19.83
N ALA A 414 14.17 -5.82 -21.14
CA ALA A 414 13.90 -4.56 -21.82
C ALA A 414 12.60 -3.91 -21.32
N LYS A 415 11.52 -4.68 -21.16
CA LYS A 415 10.23 -4.20 -20.62
C LYS A 415 10.40 -3.65 -19.20
N VAL A 416 11.12 -4.35 -18.31
CA VAL A 416 11.37 -3.89 -16.94
C VAL A 416 12.20 -2.61 -16.93
N ARG A 417 13.25 -2.52 -17.76
CA ARG A 417 14.08 -1.30 -17.86
C ARG A 417 13.32 -0.09 -18.38
N GLU A 418 12.39 -0.28 -19.32
CA GLU A 418 11.57 0.80 -19.88
C GLU A 418 10.67 1.44 -18.80
N CYS A 419 10.21 0.66 -17.82
CA CYS A 419 9.36 1.18 -16.74
C CYS A 419 10.14 1.75 -15.55
N PHE A 420 11.44 1.52 -15.45
CA PHE A 420 12.21 2.07 -14.33
C PHE A 420 12.34 3.59 -14.45
N ALA A 421 11.92 4.31 -13.41
CA ALA A 421 12.36 5.68 -13.21
C ALA A 421 13.86 5.69 -12.89
N GLY A 422 14.51 6.84 -13.04
CA GLY A 422 15.90 7.00 -12.59
C GLY A 422 16.00 6.73 -11.08
N LEU A 423 16.87 5.80 -10.68
CA LEU A 423 17.13 5.41 -9.29
C LEU A 423 18.63 5.38 -9.06
N TRP A 424 19.11 6.14 -8.08
CA TRP A 424 20.55 6.28 -7.80
C TRP A 424 20.84 6.14 -6.32
N SER A 425 22.05 5.71 -6.03
CA SER A 425 22.64 5.78 -4.69
C SER A 425 23.16 7.20 -4.44
N LEU A 426 23.19 7.63 -3.18
CA LEU A 426 23.70 8.95 -2.80
C LEU A 426 25.26 9.01 -2.80
N ASP A 427 25.94 8.03 -3.36
CA ASP A 427 27.39 8.03 -3.63
C ASP A 427 27.74 8.43 -5.09
N ASP A 428 26.77 8.64 -5.98
CA ASP A 428 26.96 9.14 -7.34
C ASP A 428 27.11 10.67 -7.35
N SER A 429 28.35 11.14 -7.34
CA SER A 429 28.67 12.57 -7.22
C SER A 429 28.12 13.43 -8.38
N GLU A 430 27.98 12.88 -9.61
CA GLU A 430 27.46 13.63 -10.74
C GLU A 430 25.94 13.85 -10.58
N ILE A 431 25.21 12.82 -10.20
CA ILE A 431 23.76 12.90 -10.00
C ILE A 431 23.44 13.75 -8.76
N ILE A 432 24.20 13.62 -7.66
CA ILE A 432 24.02 14.47 -6.49
C ILE A 432 24.21 15.95 -6.83
N ARG A 433 25.23 16.30 -7.62
CA ARG A 433 25.42 17.69 -8.07
C ARG A 433 24.19 18.20 -8.85
N LYS A 434 23.69 17.39 -9.79
CA LYS A 434 22.45 17.73 -10.53
C LYS A 434 21.25 17.90 -9.61
N ALA A 435 21.09 17.04 -8.60
CA ALA A 435 19.99 17.13 -7.65
C ALA A 435 20.10 18.35 -6.73
N ILE A 436 21.30 18.80 -6.40
CA ILE A 436 21.50 20.07 -5.67
C ILE A 436 21.19 21.28 -6.56
N GLU A 437 21.56 21.24 -7.85
CA GLU A 437 21.29 22.32 -8.81
C GLU A 437 19.79 22.42 -9.15
N GLN A 438 19.10 21.27 -9.33
CA GLN A 438 17.70 21.16 -9.77
C GLN A 438 16.89 20.22 -8.85
N PRO A 439 16.70 20.55 -7.57
CA PRO A 439 16.09 19.65 -6.59
C PRO A 439 14.64 19.30 -6.91
N GLU A 440 13.93 20.14 -7.66
CA GLU A 440 12.56 19.90 -8.11
C GLU A 440 12.41 18.69 -9.04
N LEU A 441 13.50 18.22 -9.65
CA LEU A 441 13.50 17.04 -10.56
C LEU A 441 13.78 15.72 -9.82
N PHE A 442 13.99 15.76 -8.51
CA PHE A 442 14.36 14.60 -7.72
C PHE A 442 13.50 14.42 -6.47
N VAL A 443 13.53 13.21 -5.94
CA VAL A 443 12.92 12.83 -4.67
C VAL A 443 13.92 12.00 -3.90
N ILE A 444 14.15 12.31 -2.63
CA ILE A 444 14.91 11.44 -1.72
C ILE A 444 13.92 10.55 -0.97
N LYS A 445 14.14 9.24 -1.03
CA LYS A 445 13.31 8.24 -0.35
C LYS A 445 14.12 7.52 0.73
N PRO A 446 13.71 7.59 2.02
CA PRO A 446 14.31 6.77 3.07
C PRO A 446 13.88 5.31 2.94
N GLN A 447 14.62 4.40 3.62
CA GLN A 447 14.26 2.98 3.73
C GLN A 447 13.08 2.81 4.70
N ARG A 448 11.93 3.40 4.35
CA ARG A 448 10.68 3.40 5.13
C ARG A 448 9.52 3.06 4.22
N GLU A 449 8.63 2.23 4.71
CA GLU A 449 7.36 1.92 4.06
C GLU A 449 6.21 2.71 4.72
N GLY A 450 5.04 2.74 4.07
CA GLY A 450 3.82 3.36 4.61
C GLY A 450 3.51 4.77 4.15
N GLY A 451 4.34 5.39 3.29
CA GLY A 451 4.16 6.74 2.74
C GLY A 451 4.43 7.87 3.76
N GLY A 452 4.48 9.12 3.29
CA GLY A 452 4.65 10.30 4.14
C GLY A 452 6.09 10.56 4.61
N ASN A 453 7.10 9.91 4.02
CA ASN A 453 8.48 10.00 4.46
C ASN A 453 9.43 10.54 3.38
N ASN A 454 8.93 10.86 2.19
CA ASN A 454 9.74 11.30 1.08
C ASN A 454 10.11 12.79 1.22
N ILE A 455 11.27 13.17 0.67
CA ILE A 455 11.81 14.53 0.69
C ILE A 455 11.71 15.10 -0.72
N TYR A 456 11.16 16.32 -0.86
CA TYR A 456 10.86 16.96 -2.14
C TYR A 456 11.36 18.41 -2.20
N GLY A 457 11.53 18.94 -3.43
CA GLY A 457 11.83 20.34 -3.66
C GLY A 457 13.13 20.81 -3.01
N ASP A 458 13.14 22.01 -2.40
CA ASP A 458 14.35 22.57 -1.78
C ASP A 458 14.89 21.73 -0.63
N ASP A 459 14.05 20.97 0.08
CA ASP A 459 14.48 20.05 1.14
C ASP A 459 15.41 18.95 0.60
N VAL A 460 15.32 18.59 -0.69
CA VAL A 460 16.26 17.68 -1.36
C VAL A 460 17.65 18.29 -1.36
N ARG A 461 17.78 19.56 -1.77
CA ARG A 461 19.05 20.30 -1.79
C ARG A 461 19.64 20.39 -0.38
N GLU A 462 18.83 20.80 0.59
CA GLU A 462 19.27 20.97 1.98
C GLU A 462 19.76 19.66 2.57
N THR A 463 19.02 18.58 2.35
CA THR A 463 19.40 17.24 2.82
C THR A 463 20.71 16.77 2.20
N LEU A 464 20.89 16.93 0.88
CA LEU A 464 22.11 16.52 0.19
C LEU A 464 23.33 17.32 0.65
N LEU A 465 23.21 18.64 0.81
CA LEU A 465 24.28 19.49 1.32
C LEU A 465 24.66 19.15 2.77
N ARG A 466 23.66 18.84 3.61
CA ARG A 466 23.90 18.39 4.99
C ARG A 466 24.68 17.08 5.00
N LEU A 467 24.22 16.06 4.26
CA LEU A 467 24.90 14.76 4.19
C LEU A 467 26.34 14.87 3.69
N GLN A 468 26.59 15.71 2.67
CA GLN A 468 27.95 15.97 2.18
C GLN A 468 28.83 16.62 3.24
N LYS A 469 28.31 17.58 4.00
CA LYS A 469 29.05 18.32 5.03
C LYS A 469 29.40 17.40 6.21
N GLU A 470 28.48 16.55 6.62
CA GLU A 470 28.65 15.65 7.76
C GLU A 470 29.59 14.48 7.44
N GLY A 471 29.72 14.08 6.18
CA GLY A 471 30.59 12.99 5.73
C GLY A 471 30.29 11.66 6.42
N SER A 472 29.04 11.50 6.91
CA SER A 472 28.58 10.30 7.60
C SER A 472 28.10 9.22 6.62
N GLU A 473 28.05 7.96 7.05
CA GLU A 473 27.45 6.87 6.26
C GLU A 473 25.90 6.97 6.20
N GLU A 474 25.28 8.02 6.76
CA GLU A 474 23.82 8.22 6.79
C GLU A 474 23.19 8.26 5.40
N ASP A 475 23.94 8.65 4.38
CA ASP A 475 23.53 8.60 2.97
C ASP A 475 22.99 7.23 2.53
N ALA A 476 23.49 6.14 3.15
CA ALA A 476 23.05 4.78 2.86
C ALA A 476 21.62 4.46 3.37
N ALA A 477 21.02 5.32 4.18
CA ALA A 477 19.61 5.20 4.59
C ALA A 477 18.64 5.69 3.51
N TYR A 478 19.15 6.27 2.43
CA TYR A 478 18.32 6.90 1.39
C TYR A 478 18.64 6.38 -0.01
N ILE A 479 17.69 6.55 -0.92
CA ILE A 479 17.91 6.51 -2.37
C ILE A 479 17.46 7.82 -2.98
N LEU A 480 18.07 8.21 -4.09
CA LEU A 480 17.63 9.31 -4.92
C LEU A 480 16.84 8.76 -6.11
N MET A 481 15.68 9.33 -6.36
CA MET A 481 14.80 8.94 -7.45
C MET A 481 14.48 10.14 -8.35
N GLN A 482 14.36 9.91 -9.64
CA GLN A 482 13.77 10.86 -10.57
C GLN A 482 12.34 11.19 -10.13
N ARG A 483 12.00 12.48 -10.05
CA ARG A 483 10.62 12.90 -9.84
C ARG A 483 9.80 12.67 -11.10
N ILE A 484 8.66 12.03 -10.95
CA ILE A 484 7.70 11.82 -12.03
C ILE A 484 6.68 12.96 -11.98
N PHE A 485 6.32 13.51 -13.13
CA PHE A 485 5.32 14.57 -13.26
C PHE A 485 4.09 14.00 -13.97
N PRO A 486 3.12 13.42 -13.24
CA PRO A 486 1.98 12.78 -13.85
C PRO A 486 0.99 13.80 -14.44
N THR A 487 0.19 13.33 -15.39
CA THR A 487 -0.92 14.10 -15.96
C THR A 487 -1.85 14.58 -14.87
N VAL A 488 -2.16 15.88 -14.90
CA VAL A 488 -3.10 16.51 -13.97
C VAL A 488 -4.50 16.50 -14.60
N SER A 489 -5.49 15.95 -13.88
CA SER A 489 -6.87 15.88 -14.32
C SER A 489 -7.81 16.50 -13.28
N LEU A 490 -8.90 17.11 -13.73
CA LEU A 490 -9.97 17.56 -12.85
C LEU A 490 -10.75 16.35 -12.36
N THR A 491 -11.10 16.28 -11.07
CA THR A 491 -11.89 15.18 -10.50
C THR A 491 -12.70 15.62 -9.29
N TYR A 492 -13.63 14.76 -8.86
CA TYR A 492 -14.42 14.94 -7.64
C TYR A 492 -13.93 13.95 -6.57
N LEU A 493 -13.30 14.46 -5.53
CA LEU A 493 -12.75 13.67 -4.42
C LEU A 493 -13.77 13.62 -3.28
N MET A 494 -14.25 12.41 -2.95
CA MET A 494 -15.21 12.16 -1.87
C MET A 494 -14.49 11.85 -0.56
N ARG A 495 -14.84 12.58 0.50
CA ARG A 495 -14.35 12.35 1.86
C ARG A 495 -15.33 12.88 2.88
N ASP A 496 -15.60 12.11 3.94
CA ASP A 496 -16.49 12.52 5.05
C ASP A 496 -17.88 12.98 4.58
N GLY A 497 -18.44 12.32 3.55
CA GLY A 497 -19.75 12.65 2.97
C GLY A 497 -19.77 13.90 2.10
N ILE A 498 -18.63 14.54 1.87
CA ILE A 498 -18.49 15.78 1.11
C ILE A 498 -17.62 15.53 -0.13
N TYR A 499 -17.97 16.14 -1.26
CA TYR A 499 -17.12 16.14 -2.44
C TYR A 499 -16.37 17.47 -2.61
N ARG A 500 -15.17 17.36 -3.16
CA ARG A 500 -14.36 18.49 -3.59
C ARG A 500 -13.95 18.30 -5.05
N LYS A 501 -14.32 19.26 -5.89
CA LYS A 501 -13.85 19.33 -7.28
C LYS A 501 -12.50 20.02 -7.31
N ASP A 502 -11.45 19.33 -7.78
CA ASP A 502 -10.09 19.88 -7.79
C ASP A 502 -9.21 19.17 -8.82
N HIS A 503 -8.05 19.75 -9.09
CA HIS A 503 -7.01 19.16 -9.92
C HIS A 503 -6.27 18.06 -9.13
N ALA A 504 -6.16 16.89 -9.73
CA ALA A 504 -5.60 15.72 -9.10
C ALA A 504 -4.63 14.96 -10.02
N ILE A 505 -3.79 14.15 -9.40
CA ILE A 505 -2.88 13.20 -10.06
C ILE A 505 -3.16 11.81 -9.51
N SER A 506 -2.91 10.79 -10.35
CA SER A 506 -3.21 9.41 -10.00
C SER A 506 -2.00 8.50 -10.11
N GLU A 507 -2.01 7.47 -9.29
CA GLU A 507 -1.01 6.42 -9.19
C GLU A 507 -1.69 5.07 -9.36
N LEU A 508 -1.21 4.28 -10.32
CA LEU A 508 -1.70 2.95 -10.64
C LEU A 508 -0.87 1.88 -9.94
N GLY A 509 -1.49 1.10 -9.07
CA GLY A 509 -0.90 -0.11 -8.49
C GLY A 509 -1.44 -1.36 -9.18
N ILE A 510 -0.56 -2.25 -9.65
CA ILE A 510 -0.94 -3.55 -10.20
C ILE A 510 -0.68 -4.63 -9.17
N TYR A 511 -1.74 -5.33 -8.77
CA TYR A 511 -1.62 -6.50 -7.90
C TYR A 511 -1.21 -7.73 -8.68
N SER A 512 -0.37 -8.55 -8.05
CA SER A 512 0.05 -9.82 -8.60
C SER A 512 0.25 -10.86 -7.50
N ALA A 513 0.10 -12.13 -7.87
CA ALA A 513 0.29 -13.26 -6.99
C ALA A 513 1.29 -14.24 -7.61
N TYR A 514 2.21 -14.72 -6.78
CA TYR A 514 3.20 -15.72 -7.13
C TYR A 514 3.22 -16.83 -6.08
N LEU A 515 3.18 -18.07 -6.55
CA LEU A 515 3.31 -19.25 -5.69
C LEU A 515 4.22 -20.27 -6.37
N ARG A 516 5.27 -20.67 -5.66
CA ARG A 516 6.20 -21.70 -6.08
C ARG A 516 6.31 -22.78 -4.99
N ASN A 517 6.34 -24.05 -5.39
CA ASN A 517 6.72 -25.16 -4.54
C ASN A 517 7.96 -25.83 -5.15
N LYS A 518 9.09 -25.74 -4.49
CA LYS A 518 10.41 -26.11 -5.00
C LYS A 518 10.67 -25.43 -6.34
N GLU A 519 10.93 -26.20 -7.39
CA GLU A 519 11.19 -25.67 -8.75
C GLU A 519 9.90 -25.44 -9.56
N LYS A 520 8.73 -25.83 -9.02
CA LYS A 520 7.46 -25.75 -9.74
C LYS A 520 6.74 -24.44 -9.43
N VAL A 521 6.62 -23.57 -10.41
CA VAL A 521 5.72 -22.42 -10.35
C VAL A 521 4.28 -22.90 -10.48
N ILE A 522 3.46 -22.64 -9.46
CA ILE A 522 2.04 -23.02 -9.36
C ILE A 522 1.16 -21.87 -9.83
N LEU A 523 1.56 -20.63 -9.51
CA LEU A 523 0.84 -19.41 -9.83
C LEU A 523 1.83 -18.29 -10.14
N ASN A 524 1.59 -17.57 -11.24
CA ASN A 524 2.28 -16.33 -11.59
C ASN A 524 1.34 -15.44 -12.41
N ASN A 525 0.48 -14.68 -11.73
CA ASN A 525 -0.62 -13.95 -12.36
C ASN A 525 -0.66 -12.49 -11.93
N GLN A 526 -1.07 -11.63 -12.87
CA GLN A 526 -1.67 -10.33 -12.55
C GLN A 526 -3.07 -10.56 -11.96
N CYS A 527 -3.41 -9.89 -10.85
CA CYS A 527 -4.60 -10.15 -10.06
C CYS A 527 -5.68 -9.08 -10.14
N GLY A 528 -5.32 -7.87 -10.45
CA GLY A 528 -6.19 -6.71 -10.42
C GLY A 528 -5.39 -5.44 -10.19
N TYR A 529 -6.05 -4.37 -9.76
CA TYR A 529 -5.39 -3.09 -9.63
C TYR A 529 -5.92 -2.25 -8.47
N LEU A 530 -5.15 -1.24 -8.11
CA LEU A 530 -5.52 -0.13 -7.24
C LEU A 530 -5.22 1.16 -7.99
N MET A 531 -6.19 2.06 -8.10
CA MET A 531 -5.94 3.43 -8.49
C MET A 531 -6.05 4.31 -7.24
N ARG A 532 -5.06 5.16 -7.00
CA ARG A 532 -5.04 6.15 -5.91
C ARG A 532 -4.94 7.54 -6.52
N THR A 533 -5.88 8.40 -6.17
CA THR A 533 -5.97 9.76 -6.71
C THR A 533 -5.83 10.76 -5.58
N LYS A 534 -4.97 11.77 -5.76
CA LYS A 534 -4.69 12.81 -4.78
C LYS A 534 -4.65 14.20 -5.41
N LEU A 535 -4.79 15.23 -4.59
CA LEU A 535 -4.61 16.61 -5.06
C LEU A 535 -3.25 16.78 -5.73
N SER A 536 -3.20 17.46 -6.87
CA SER A 536 -1.95 17.75 -7.59
C SER A 536 -0.99 18.61 -6.77
N SER A 537 -1.49 19.37 -5.80
CA SER A 537 -0.71 20.17 -4.85
C SER A 537 -0.09 19.34 -3.71
N SER A 538 -0.48 18.05 -3.55
CA SER A 538 0.07 17.17 -2.51
C SER A 538 1.24 16.36 -3.05
N ASN A 539 2.40 16.49 -2.42
CA ASN A 539 3.57 15.67 -2.73
C ASN A 539 3.39 14.22 -2.22
N GLU A 540 2.72 14.05 -1.08
CA GLU A 540 2.57 12.76 -0.43
C GLU A 540 1.38 11.96 -0.98
N GLY A 541 1.50 10.62 -0.94
CA GLY A 541 0.47 9.65 -1.32
C GLY A 541 -0.02 8.83 -0.13
N GLY A 542 -0.94 7.92 -0.40
CA GLY A 542 -1.46 6.96 0.58
C GLY A 542 -2.87 7.31 1.06
N VAL A 543 -3.78 6.33 0.89
CA VAL A 543 -5.19 6.43 1.32
C VAL A 543 -5.27 6.32 2.84
N ALA A 544 -4.59 5.35 3.44
CA ALA A 544 -4.53 5.17 4.89
C ALA A 544 -3.90 6.37 5.60
N ALA A 545 -2.90 7.03 4.99
CA ALA A 545 -2.30 8.25 5.51
C ALA A 545 -3.19 9.49 5.33
N GLY A 546 -4.27 9.41 4.55
CA GLY A 546 -5.24 10.49 4.36
C GLY A 546 -4.92 11.49 3.25
N PHE A 547 -3.91 11.22 2.43
CA PHE A 547 -3.53 12.10 1.31
C PHE A 547 -4.27 11.78 0.02
N ALA A 548 -4.56 10.51 -0.23
CA ALA A 548 -5.23 10.05 -1.44
C ALA A 548 -6.64 9.49 -1.17
N VAL A 549 -7.40 9.29 -2.22
CA VAL A 549 -8.66 8.56 -2.25
C VAL A 549 -8.52 7.32 -3.13
N LEU A 550 -9.37 6.32 -2.93
CA LEU A 550 -9.50 5.17 -3.82
C LEU A 550 -10.16 5.60 -5.12
N ASP A 551 -9.73 5.01 -6.22
CA ASP A 551 -10.24 5.33 -7.55
C ASP A 551 -10.29 4.06 -8.42
N SER A 552 -10.80 4.15 -9.63
CA SER A 552 -10.68 3.13 -10.66
C SER A 552 -10.27 3.72 -12.00
N ILE A 553 -10.00 2.84 -12.95
CA ILE A 553 -9.53 3.19 -14.29
C ILE A 553 -10.72 3.28 -15.23
N TYR A 554 -10.71 4.28 -16.12
CA TYR A 554 -11.50 4.34 -17.34
C TYR A 554 -10.55 4.27 -18.54
N LEU A 555 -10.59 3.19 -19.30
CA LEU A 555 -9.68 2.96 -20.44
C LEU A 555 -9.99 3.89 -21.60
N THR A 556 -8.94 4.51 -22.16
CA THR A 556 -9.05 5.49 -23.23
C THR A 556 -8.17 5.13 -24.42
#